data_4c62c150d6181bc7bad6fd2096fb21cb
#
_entry.id   4c62c150d6181bc7bad6fd2096fb21cb
#
_cell.length_a   1.000
_cell.length_b   1.000
_cell.length_c   1.000
_cell.angle_alpha   90.00
_cell.angle_beta   90.00
_cell.angle_gamma   90.00
#
_symmetry.space_group_name_H-M   'P 1'
#
loop_
_entity.id
_entity.type
_entity.pdbx_description
1 polymer ?
#
loop_
_entity_poly.entity_id
_entity_poly.type
_entity_poly.pdbx_seq_one_letter_code
_entity_poly.pdbx_strand_id
1 'polypeptide(L)'
;MRTFQNSPTGASRRRLLKLCCSVILLVTGCSDRQIFDETGLVTVVGYDLEKDGNIRGTIVMPSINPEAKEKIQLISTVGKTSKGIRDKANLQSDKRVLGGQLRVALYNEALAKQGLGNIVDTLYRDPSISSRLYLCVYEGSTYDLLTYPYKELGNIGIYMYRMIEQNVKGEKIPSTTMHEFFRAYYDHGIDPQLPYVVRKGNEIEIKGVALFQGDRYVGWITPKEAFLIKLIHGNFRIGSYDTAVPAKVFGKYTLHEKDRKKEVHLVFDTISSKSTIKLTNASPAHFDVSIKLDTRILELTMPLKVDKSDVLQIMERELEKELEEKLLQVVKKMQDMNVDTAGFGIIYRANRRGMEEMTVEEWRKMIKQATFRFQVDATIIRNGVMN
;
A
#
# COMPACT_ATOMS: atom_id res chain seq x y z
N MET A 1 9.09 35.57 -67.45
CA MET A 1 10.16 34.76 -66.83
C MET A 1 9.49 33.47 -66.27
N ARG A 2 9.74 32.34 -66.95
CA ARG A 2 9.21 31.02 -66.55
C ARG A 2 10.29 30.33 -65.74
N THR A 3 10.01 30.03 -64.45
CA THR A 3 10.86 29.24 -63.62
C THR A 3 10.65 27.74 -63.91
N PHE A 4 11.70 27.07 -64.39
CA PHE A 4 11.72 25.62 -64.57
C PHE A 4 11.73 24.93 -63.22
N GLN A 5 10.67 24.16 -62.94
CA GLN A 5 10.69 23.17 -61.84
C GLN A 5 11.44 21.91 -62.32
N ASN A 6 12.62 21.66 -61.74
CA ASN A 6 13.35 20.41 -61.93
C ASN A 6 12.63 19.28 -61.20
N SER A 7 11.92 18.39 -61.92
CA SER A 7 11.47 17.13 -61.40
C SER A 7 12.62 16.17 -61.15
N PRO A 8 12.67 15.45 -60.03
CA PRO A 8 13.80 14.53 -59.76
C PRO A 8 13.82 13.40 -60.78
N THR A 9 14.97 13.20 -61.38
CA THR A 9 15.22 12.19 -62.42
C THR A 9 15.00 10.79 -61.88
N GLY A 10 14.50 9.83 -62.69
CA GLY A 10 14.11 8.45 -62.29
C GLY A 10 15.24 7.66 -61.58
N ALA A 11 16.50 8.07 -61.73
CA ALA A 11 17.67 7.51 -61.02
C ALA A 11 17.65 7.84 -59.49
N SER A 12 17.22 9.07 -59.16
CA SER A 12 17.07 9.49 -57.74
C SER A 12 15.95 8.74 -57.01
N ARG A 13 14.80 8.53 -57.66
CA ARG A 13 13.69 7.73 -57.12
C ARG A 13 14.09 6.27 -56.87
N ARG A 14 14.84 5.64 -57.77
CA ARG A 14 15.35 4.26 -57.62
C ARG A 14 16.35 4.13 -56.47
N ARG A 15 17.20 5.14 -56.25
CA ARG A 15 18.14 5.16 -55.10
C ARG A 15 17.40 5.34 -53.78
N LEU A 16 16.38 6.21 -53.73
CA LEU A 16 15.56 6.42 -52.56
C LEU A 16 14.76 5.15 -52.20
N LEU A 17 14.20 4.46 -53.21
CA LEU A 17 13.48 3.21 -53.02
C LEU A 17 14.39 2.09 -52.48
N LYS A 18 15.60 1.95 -52.98
CA LYS A 18 16.58 1.01 -52.47
C LYS A 18 17.01 1.32 -51.04
N LEU A 19 17.17 2.61 -50.71
CA LEU A 19 17.49 3.04 -49.34
C LEU A 19 16.34 2.73 -48.37
N CYS A 20 15.11 3.04 -48.77
CA CYS A 20 13.93 2.70 -47.95
C CYS A 20 13.77 1.18 -47.76
N CYS A 21 13.95 0.36 -48.79
CA CYS A 21 13.92 -1.09 -48.68
C CYS A 21 15.03 -1.63 -47.75
N SER A 22 16.25 -1.05 -47.81
CA SER A 22 17.36 -1.43 -46.93
C SER A 22 17.08 -1.04 -45.48
N VAL A 23 16.46 0.11 -45.22
CA VAL A 23 16.08 0.55 -43.88
C VAL A 23 14.93 -0.35 -43.31
N ILE A 24 13.98 -0.74 -44.14
CA ILE A 24 12.90 -1.64 -43.75
C ILE A 24 13.47 -3.04 -43.36
N LEU A 25 14.44 -3.54 -44.08
CA LEU A 25 15.13 -4.80 -43.78
C LEU A 25 15.97 -4.74 -42.48
N LEU A 26 16.47 -3.56 -42.10
CA LEU A 26 17.21 -3.37 -40.86
C LEU A 26 16.29 -3.24 -39.62
N VAL A 27 15.02 -2.94 -39.82
CA VAL A 27 14.03 -2.80 -38.73
C VAL A 27 13.33 -4.14 -38.39
N THR A 28 13.47 -5.18 -39.20
CA THR A 28 13.04 -6.54 -38.85
C THR A 28 14.03 -7.19 -37.88
N GLY A 29 14.25 -6.52 -36.73
CA GLY A 29 14.97 -7.09 -35.59
C GLY A 29 14.25 -8.32 -35.09
N CYS A 30 14.99 -9.36 -34.75
CA CYS A 30 14.52 -10.60 -34.16
C CYS A 30 13.68 -10.29 -32.93
N SER A 31 12.37 -10.27 -33.09
CA SER A 31 11.45 -10.38 -31.96
C SER A 31 11.52 -11.85 -31.51
N ASP A 32 12.10 -12.08 -30.35
CA ASP A 32 12.06 -13.38 -29.68
C ASP A 32 10.58 -13.74 -29.48
N ARG A 33 10.01 -14.60 -30.33
CA ARG A 33 8.62 -15.04 -30.23
C ARG A 33 8.51 -15.91 -28.98
N GLN A 34 8.10 -15.32 -27.88
CA GLN A 34 7.73 -16.08 -26.69
C GLN A 34 6.39 -16.77 -26.98
N ILE A 35 6.45 -18.08 -27.24
CA ILE A 35 5.28 -18.92 -27.42
C ILE A 35 4.59 -19.01 -26.05
N PHE A 36 3.32 -18.61 -25.96
CA PHE A 36 2.56 -18.57 -24.70
C PHE A 36 2.54 -19.92 -23.98
N ASP A 37 2.50 -21.02 -24.75
CA ASP A 37 2.46 -22.38 -24.19
C ASP A 37 3.78 -22.80 -23.51
N GLU A 38 4.90 -22.15 -23.85
CA GLU A 38 6.23 -22.42 -23.29
C GLU A 38 6.57 -21.49 -22.12
N THR A 39 5.65 -20.56 -21.76
CA THR A 39 5.88 -19.58 -20.72
C THR A 39 5.05 -19.82 -19.47
N GLY A 40 5.70 -19.85 -18.31
CA GLY A 40 5.08 -19.89 -16.99
C GLY A 40 4.99 -18.48 -16.41
N LEU A 41 3.80 -17.89 -16.47
CA LEU A 41 3.57 -16.51 -15.99
C LEU A 41 3.33 -16.51 -14.48
N VAL A 42 4.30 -16.03 -13.71
CA VAL A 42 4.19 -15.95 -12.24
C VAL A 42 3.15 -14.91 -11.85
N THR A 43 2.22 -15.27 -10.96
CA THR A 43 1.19 -14.35 -10.42
C THR A 43 1.48 -13.91 -9.00
N VAL A 44 2.04 -14.81 -8.18
CA VAL A 44 2.48 -14.51 -6.82
C VAL A 44 3.75 -15.29 -6.50
N VAL A 45 4.60 -14.70 -5.68
CA VAL A 45 5.78 -15.35 -5.11
C VAL A 45 5.78 -15.13 -3.59
N GLY A 46 6.14 -16.18 -2.84
CA GLY A 46 6.37 -16.10 -1.41
C GLY A 46 7.84 -16.35 -1.10
N TYR A 47 8.36 -15.61 -0.13
CA TYR A 47 9.74 -15.76 0.34
C TYR A 47 9.76 -16.02 1.84
N ASP A 48 10.33 -17.15 2.24
CA ASP A 48 10.50 -17.55 3.62
C ASP A 48 11.98 -17.62 3.97
N LEU A 49 12.35 -17.05 5.14
CA LEU A 49 13.68 -17.24 5.71
C LEU A 49 13.78 -18.66 6.29
N GLU A 50 14.77 -19.43 5.84
CA GLU A 50 15.08 -20.75 6.37
C GLU A 50 16.05 -20.65 7.56
N LYS A 51 16.11 -21.73 8.37
CA LYS A 51 16.96 -21.79 9.58
C LYS A 51 18.45 -21.64 9.31
N ASP A 52 18.90 -22.02 8.12
CA ASP A 52 20.29 -21.90 7.66
C ASP A 52 20.64 -20.54 7.03
N GLY A 53 19.72 -19.59 7.09
CA GLY A 53 19.87 -18.26 6.50
C GLY A 53 19.64 -18.20 4.98
N ASN A 54 19.30 -19.33 4.34
CA ASN A 54 18.83 -19.34 2.96
C ASN A 54 17.38 -18.85 2.88
N ILE A 55 16.92 -18.58 1.67
CA ILE A 55 15.56 -18.13 1.38
C ILE A 55 14.86 -19.21 0.55
N ARG A 56 13.73 -19.69 1.04
CA ARG A 56 12.80 -20.47 0.25
C ARG A 56 11.95 -19.54 -0.59
N GLY A 57 11.91 -19.75 -1.90
CA GLY A 57 10.98 -19.06 -2.79
C GLY A 57 9.91 -20.02 -3.28
N THR A 58 8.66 -19.67 -3.10
CA THR A 58 7.49 -20.42 -3.57
C THR A 58 6.81 -19.62 -4.66
N ILE A 59 6.81 -20.15 -5.87
CA ILE A 59 6.33 -19.50 -7.10
C ILE A 59 5.02 -20.14 -7.51
N VAL A 60 3.99 -19.33 -7.79
CA VAL A 60 2.69 -19.79 -8.28
C VAL A 60 2.41 -19.23 -9.66
N MET A 61 2.07 -20.12 -10.57
CA MET A 61 1.71 -19.82 -11.96
C MET A 61 0.33 -20.42 -12.26
N PRO A 62 -0.52 -19.78 -13.07
CA PRO A 62 -1.75 -20.40 -13.56
C PRO A 62 -1.42 -21.58 -14.50
N SER A 63 -2.18 -22.67 -14.41
CA SER A 63 -2.17 -23.70 -15.41
C SER A 63 -2.95 -23.21 -16.63
N ILE A 64 -2.32 -23.28 -17.81
CA ILE A 64 -2.96 -22.86 -19.08
C ILE A 64 -3.84 -23.99 -19.64
N ASN A 65 -3.62 -25.24 -19.20
CA ASN A 65 -4.41 -26.38 -19.66
C ASN A 65 -5.83 -26.34 -19.04
N PRO A 66 -6.90 -26.15 -19.85
CA PRO A 66 -8.28 -26.09 -19.36
C PRO A 66 -8.75 -27.40 -18.71
N GLU A 67 -8.16 -28.54 -19.11
CA GLU A 67 -8.48 -29.90 -18.63
C GLU A 67 -7.67 -30.29 -17.39
N ALA A 68 -6.69 -29.45 -16.97
CA ALA A 68 -5.90 -29.74 -15.78
C ALA A 68 -6.80 -29.71 -14.53
N LYS A 69 -6.69 -30.78 -13.72
CA LYS A 69 -7.37 -30.86 -12.41
C LYS A 69 -6.94 -29.72 -11.48
N GLU A 70 -5.66 -29.34 -11.55
CA GLU A 70 -5.10 -28.22 -10.80
C GLU A 70 -4.97 -27.00 -11.71
N LYS A 71 -5.59 -25.91 -11.29
CA LYS A 71 -5.58 -24.63 -12.04
C LYS A 71 -4.32 -23.81 -11.80
N ILE A 72 -3.43 -24.28 -10.93
CA ILE A 72 -2.16 -23.61 -10.60
C ILE A 72 -1.03 -24.64 -10.67
N GLN A 73 0.14 -24.19 -11.11
CA GLN A 73 1.43 -24.86 -10.97
C GLN A 73 2.22 -24.17 -9.88
N LEU A 74 2.80 -24.95 -8.99
CA LEU A 74 3.57 -24.45 -7.85
C LEU A 74 4.98 -25.05 -7.90
N ILE A 75 5.99 -24.16 -7.75
CA ILE A 75 7.40 -24.55 -7.66
C ILE A 75 7.99 -23.92 -6.41
N SER A 76 8.65 -24.71 -5.57
CA SER A 76 9.32 -24.20 -4.38
C SER A 76 10.79 -24.61 -4.40
N THR A 77 11.68 -23.63 -4.30
CA THR A 77 13.13 -23.86 -4.29
C THR A 77 13.80 -23.00 -3.22
N VAL A 78 15.03 -23.38 -2.86
CA VAL A 78 15.83 -22.67 -1.86
C VAL A 78 17.06 -22.04 -2.52
N GLY A 79 17.34 -20.80 -2.19
CA GLY A 79 18.47 -20.04 -2.72
C GLY A 79 18.88 -18.88 -1.81
N LYS A 80 19.91 -18.15 -2.19
CA LYS A 80 20.37 -16.95 -1.45
C LYS A 80 19.77 -15.64 -1.97
N THR A 81 19.22 -15.66 -3.20
CA THR A 81 18.68 -14.47 -3.88
C THR A 81 17.41 -14.83 -4.64
N SER A 82 16.52 -13.86 -4.84
CA SER A 82 15.28 -14.05 -5.62
C SER A 82 15.55 -14.49 -7.07
N LYS A 83 16.61 -13.98 -7.70
CA LYS A 83 17.02 -14.41 -9.04
C LYS A 83 17.53 -15.85 -9.03
N GLY A 84 18.42 -16.22 -8.08
CA GLY A 84 18.90 -17.60 -7.95
C GLY A 84 17.79 -18.62 -7.68
N ILE A 85 16.76 -18.22 -6.92
CA ILE A 85 15.55 -19.01 -6.71
C ILE A 85 14.82 -19.21 -8.04
N ARG A 86 14.60 -18.16 -8.83
CA ARG A 86 13.94 -18.25 -10.15
C ARG A 86 14.74 -19.09 -11.14
N ASP A 87 16.06 -18.96 -11.16
CA ASP A 87 16.92 -19.77 -12.03
C ASP A 87 16.82 -21.25 -11.67
N LYS A 88 16.80 -21.59 -10.38
CA LYS A 88 16.54 -22.98 -9.92
C LYS A 88 15.13 -23.45 -10.26
N ALA A 89 14.12 -22.59 -10.15
CA ALA A 89 12.75 -22.92 -10.53
C ALA A 89 12.63 -23.24 -12.04
N ASN A 90 13.39 -22.55 -12.90
CA ASN A 90 13.45 -22.87 -14.33
C ASN A 90 14.00 -24.28 -14.60
N LEU A 91 14.88 -24.81 -13.75
CA LEU A 91 15.40 -26.18 -13.89
C LEU A 91 14.38 -27.25 -13.46
N GLN A 92 13.30 -26.85 -12.80
CA GLN A 92 12.24 -27.74 -12.31
C GLN A 92 10.93 -27.56 -13.08
N SER A 93 10.90 -26.65 -14.05
CA SER A 93 9.70 -26.30 -14.84
C SER A 93 9.85 -26.78 -16.27
N ASP A 94 8.76 -27.28 -16.82
CA ASP A 94 8.58 -27.51 -18.27
C ASP A 94 8.38 -26.22 -19.06
N LYS A 95 8.20 -25.07 -18.34
CA LYS A 95 7.98 -23.74 -18.89
C LYS A 95 9.01 -22.75 -18.39
N ARG A 96 9.33 -21.77 -19.22
CA ARG A 96 10.17 -20.64 -18.81
C ARG A 96 9.44 -19.76 -17.80
N VAL A 97 9.94 -19.71 -16.55
CA VAL A 97 9.36 -18.91 -15.46
C VAL A 97 9.61 -17.44 -15.68
N LEU A 98 8.54 -16.67 -15.95
CA LEU A 98 8.60 -15.24 -16.27
C LEU A 98 7.85 -14.41 -15.23
N GLY A 99 8.48 -13.30 -14.80
CA GLY A 99 7.94 -12.36 -13.82
C GLY A 99 6.92 -11.34 -14.36
N GLY A 100 6.65 -11.31 -15.67
CA GLY A 100 5.85 -10.24 -16.30
C GLY A 100 4.40 -10.10 -15.82
N GLN A 101 3.85 -11.14 -15.18
CA GLN A 101 2.51 -11.12 -14.57
C GLN A 101 2.55 -11.17 -13.04
N LEU A 102 3.72 -11.01 -12.44
CA LEU A 102 3.87 -10.98 -10.99
C LEU A 102 3.12 -9.76 -10.42
N ARG A 103 2.15 -10.02 -9.55
CA ARG A 103 1.25 -9.02 -8.96
C ARG A 103 1.46 -8.84 -7.47
N VAL A 104 1.89 -9.89 -6.77
CA VAL A 104 2.09 -9.87 -5.32
C VAL A 104 3.38 -10.61 -4.97
N ALA A 105 4.20 -10.01 -4.12
CA ALA A 105 5.34 -10.66 -3.47
C ALA A 105 5.11 -10.67 -1.95
N LEU A 106 5.18 -11.85 -1.37
CA LEU A 106 4.97 -12.09 0.06
C LEU A 106 6.31 -12.36 0.72
N TYR A 107 6.49 -11.79 1.90
CA TYR A 107 7.66 -12.01 2.73
C TYR A 107 7.22 -12.48 4.11
N ASN A 108 7.74 -13.60 4.59
CA ASN A 108 7.44 -13.98 5.96
C ASN A 108 8.05 -12.98 6.96
N GLU A 109 7.48 -12.91 8.16
CA GLU A 109 7.95 -11.96 9.19
C GLU A 109 9.44 -12.10 9.52
N ALA A 110 9.96 -13.32 9.54
CA ALA A 110 11.36 -13.57 9.89
C ALA A 110 12.29 -12.91 8.86
N LEU A 111 11.99 -13.04 7.57
CA LEU A 111 12.74 -12.39 6.50
C LEU A 111 12.56 -10.87 6.54
N ALA A 112 11.32 -10.40 6.78
CA ALA A 112 11.04 -8.97 6.87
C ALA A 112 11.77 -8.30 8.05
N LYS A 113 11.94 -9.01 9.18
CA LYS A 113 12.75 -8.53 10.34
C LYS A 113 14.25 -8.45 10.04
N GLN A 114 14.77 -9.29 9.15
CA GLN A 114 16.18 -9.18 8.72
C GLN A 114 16.42 -8.00 7.79
N GLY A 115 15.42 -7.62 6.98
CA GLY A 115 15.47 -6.55 6.01
C GLY A 115 15.12 -7.02 4.60
N LEU A 116 14.33 -6.22 3.91
CA LEU A 116 13.81 -6.54 2.57
C LEU A 116 14.58 -5.86 1.44
N GLY A 117 15.44 -4.87 1.73
CA GLY A 117 16.09 -4.04 0.72
C GLY A 117 16.75 -4.83 -0.39
N ASN A 118 17.60 -5.79 -0.05
CA ASN A 118 18.34 -6.59 -1.04
C ASN A 118 17.45 -7.48 -1.91
N ILE A 119 16.42 -8.12 -1.30
CA ILE A 119 15.58 -9.05 -2.05
C ILE A 119 14.60 -8.30 -2.95
N VAL A 120 14.09 -7.16 -2.49
CA VAL A 120 13.20 -6.29 -3.28
C VAL A 120 13.98 -5.57 -4.37
N ASP A 121 15.23 -5.13 -4.12
CA ASP A 121 16.10 -4.52 -5.12
C ASP A 121 16.33 -5.43 -6.34
N THR A 122 16.50 -6.73 -6.12
CA THR A 122 16.61 -7.71 -7.20
C THR A 122 15.36 -7.76 -8.08
N LEU A 123 14.16 -7.63 -7.48
CA LEU A 123 12.91 -7.57 -8.23
C LEU A 123 12.75 -6.22 -8.96
N TYR A 124 13.17 -5.14 -8.32
CA TYR A 124 13.08 -3.79 -8.90
C TYR A 124 13.96 -3.58 -10.13
N ARG A 125 15.14 -4.22 -10.15
CA ARG A 125 16.08 -4.18 -11.29
C ARG A 125 15.68 -5.09 -12.45
N ASP A 126 14.69 -5.94 -12.29
CA ASP A 126 14.20 -6.80 -13.36
C ASP A 126 13.19 -6.04 -14.24
N PRO A 127 13.54 -5.71 -15.52
CA PRO A 127 12.67 -4.90 -16.38
C PRO A 127 11.36 -5.60 -16.76
N SER A 128 11.27 -6.93 -16.56
CA SER A 128 10.03 -7.68 -16.79
C SER A 128 9.02 -7.53 -15.67
N ILE A 129 9.44 -7.07 -14.48
CA ILE A 129 8.60 -6.95 -13.29
C ILE A 129 8.06 -5.52 -13.17
N SER A 130 6.75 -5.38 -13.01
CA SER A 130 6.11 -4.08 -12.86
C SER A 130 6.48 -3.42 -11.52
N SER A 131 6.82 -2.14 -11.53
CA SER A 131 6.98 -1.34 -10.30
C SER A 131 5.69 -1.22 -9.47
N ARG A 132 4.53 -1.58 -10.06
CA ARG A 132 3.22 -1.66 -9.37
C ARG A 132 2.98 -2.99 -8.66
N LEU A 133 3.98 -3.88 -8.60
CA LEU A 133 3.96 -5.08 -7.78
C LEU A 133 3.63 -4.73 -6.32
N TYR A 134 2.61 -5.34 -5.75
CA TYR A 134 2.34 -5.21 -4.31
C TYR A 134 3.29 -6.07 -3.51
N LEU A 135 3.90 -5.47 -2.50
CA LEU A 135 4.71 -6.16 -1.50
C LEU A 135 3.87 -6.35 -0.24
N CYS A 136 4.00 -7.49 0.43
CA CYS A 136 3.23 -7.80 1.64
C CYS A 136 4.09 -8.54 2.66
N VAL A 137 3.86 -8.29 3.95
CA VAL A 137 4.35 -9.16 5.02
C VAL A 137 3.27 -10.17 5.36
N TYR A 138 3.66 -11.43 5.53
CA TYR A 138 2.78 -12.50 5.92
C TYR A 138 3.15 -13.08 7.30
N GLU A 139 2.14 -13.24 8.17
CA GLU A 139 2.28 -13.87 9.48
C GLU A 139 2.37 -15.40 9.31
N GLY A 140 3.56 -15.94 9.38
CA GLY A 140 3.81 -17.36 9.21
C GLY A 140 4.61 -17.72 7.95
N SER A 141 4.50 -18.95 7.48
CA SER A 141 5.18 -19.45 6.29
C SER A 141 4.39 -19.10 5.03
N THR A 142 5.03 -18.39 4.10
CA THR A 142 4.42 -18.10 2.78
C THR A 142 4.26 -19.38 1.97
N TYR A 143 5.13 -20.38 2.18
CA TYR A 143 4.97 -21.70 1.59
C TYR A 143 3.65 -22.35 2.01
N ASP A 144 3.35 -22.38 3.32
CA ASP A 144 2.11 -22.96 3.83
C ASP A 144 0.87 -22.19 3.36
N LEU A 145 0.97 -20.87 3.19
CA LEU A 145 -0.10 -20.06 2.62
C LEU A 145 -0.38 -20.45 1.17
N LEU A 146 0.68 -20.53 0.35
CA LEU A 146 0.55 -20.69 -1.10
C LEU A 146 0.25 -22.14 -1.52
N THR A 147 0.63 -23.12 -0.68
CA THR A 147 0.37 -24.56 -0.93
C THR A 147 -0.95 -25.03 -0.32
N TYR A 148 -1.62 -24.20 0.48
CA TYR A 148 -2.88 -24.59 1.11
C TYR A 148 -3.97 -24.84 0.06
N PRO A 149 -4.74 -25.96 0.16
CA PRO A 149 -5.73 -26.33 -0.85
C PRO A 149 -7.04 -25.53 -0.72
N TYR A 150 -7.02 -24.29 -1.20
CA TYR A 150 -8.23 -23.46 -1.22
C TYR A 150 -9.26 -23.98 -2.21
N LYS A 151 -10.46 -24.32 -1.73
CA LYS A 151 -11.53 -24.88 -2.60
C LYS A 151 -12.16 -23.86 -3.53
N GLU A 152 -12.18 -22.56 -3.12
CA GLU A 152 -12.99 -21.54 -3.79
C GLU A 152 -12.18 -20.37 -4.38
N LEU A 153 -10.89 -20.24 -4.03
CA LEU A 153 -10.12 -19.04 -4.44
C LEU A 153 -9.60 -19.08 -5.88
N GLY A 154 -9.63 -20.24 -6.55
CA GLY A 154 -9.05 -20.38 -7.88
C GLY A 154 -7.54 -20.10 -7.88
N ASN A 155 -7.10 -19.04 -8.57
CA ASN A 155 -5.70 -18.61 -8.53
C ASN A 155 -5.46 -17.68 -7.34
N ILE A 156 -4.71 -18.16 -6.34
CA ILE A 156 -4.41 -17.43 -5.11
C ILE A 156 -3.69 -16.08 -5.38
N GLY A 157 -2.81 -16.01 -6.39
CA GLY A 157 -2.10 -14.78 -6.73
C GLY A 157 -3.04 -13.68 -7.24
N ILE A 158 -4.00 -14.07 -8.11
CA ILE A 158 -5.02 -13.14 -8.61
C ILE A 158 -5.97 -12.72 -7.48
N TYR A 159 -6.36 -13.68 -6.62
CA TYR A 159 -7.20 -13.37 -5.47
C TYR A 159 -6.55 -12.34 -4.54
N MET A 160 -5.31 -12.58 -4.12
CA MET A 160 -4.57 -11.68 -3.24
C MET A 160 -4.38 -10.30 -3.86
N TYR A 161 -4.02 -10.25 -5.15
CA TYR A 161 -3.92 -8.99 -5.88
C TYR A 161 -5.22 -8.17 -5.79
N ARG A 162 -6.36 -8.80 -6.12
CA ARG A 162 -7.67 -8.13 -6.09
C ARG A 162 -8.05 -7.69 -4.68
N MET A 163 -7.79 -8.54 -3.67
CA MET A 163 -8.05 -8.22 -2.27
C MET A 163 -7.29 -6.98 -1.82
N ILE A 164 -5.98 -6.90 -2.13
CA ILE A 164 -5.14 -5.76 -1.78
C ILE A 164 -5.59 -4.52 -2.56
N GLU A 165 -5.75 -4.64 -3.87
CA GLU A 165 -6.16 -3.54 -4.75
C GLU A 165 -7.50 -2.92 -4.31
N GLN A 166 -8.48 -3.76 -3.96
CA GLN A 166 -9.79 -3.30 -3.47
C GLN A 166 -9.65 -2.52 -2.15
N ASN A 167 -8.83 -3.00 -1.21
CA ASN A 167 -8.65 -2.32 0.06
C ASN A 167 -7.83 -1.03 -0.08
N VAL A 168 -6.88 -0.97 -1.00
CA VAL A 168 -6.17 0.26 -1.37
C VAL A 168 -7.11 1.26 -2.04
N LYS A 169 -7.92 0.83 -3.02
CA LYS A 169 -8.92 1.68 -3.70
C LYS A 169 -10.03 2.16 -2.75
N GLY A 170 -10.42 1.31 -1.80
CA GLY A 170 -11.38 1.65 -0.74
C GLY A 170 -10.75 2.44 0.41
N GLU A 171 -9.48 2.82 0.29
CA GLU A 171 -8.73 3.65 1.23
C GLU A 171 -8.61 3.06 2.65
N LYS A 172 -8.86 1.76 2.83
CA LYS A 172 -8.74 1.05 4.11
C LYS A 172 -7.29 0.80 4.53
N ILE A 173 -6.40 0.68 3.54
CA ILE A 173 -4.95 0.60 3.73
C ILE A 173 -4.26 1.54 2.74
N PRO A 174 -3.03 2.02 3.03
CA PRO A 174 -2.26 2.81 2.07
C PRO A 174 -1.87 1.98 0.85
N SER A 175 -1.56 2.66 -0.27
CA SER A 175 -0.93 2.01 -1.41
C SER A 175 0.48 1.56 -1.02
N THR A 176 0.86 0.34 -1.44
CA THR A 176 2.05 -0.37 -0.95
C THR A 176 2.72 -1.12 -2.08
N THR A 177 2.90 -0.43 -3.20
CA THR A 177 3.62 -0.97 -4.35
C THR A 177 5.14 -0.98 -4.10
N MET A 178 5.85 -1.76 -4.88
CA MET A 178 7.31 -1.80 -4.86
C MET A 178 7.92 -0.41 -5.09
N HIS A 179 7.31 0.41 -5.96
CA HIS A 179 7.73 1.80 -6.17
C HIS A 179 7.61 2.63 -4.89
N GLU A 180 6.49 2.54 -4.19
CA GLU A 180 6.25 3.31 -2.95
C GLU A 180 7.14 2.84 -1.81
N PHE A 181 7.41 1.54 -1.73
CA PHE A 181 8.38 1.00 -0.77
C PHE A 181 9.77 1.62 -0.98
N PHE A 182 10.28 1.62 -2.20
CA PHE A 182 11.60 2.19 -2.47
C PHE A 182 11.62 3.71 -2.33
N ARG A 183 10.56 4.40 -2.74
CA ARG A 183 10.45 5.84 -2.51
C ARG A 183 10.61 6.18 -1.03
N ALA A 184 9.91 5.45 -0.13
CA ALA A 184 10.03 5.66 1.29
C ALA A 184 11.38 5.18 1.87
N TYR A 185 11.92 4.07 1.35
CA TYR A 185 13.20 3.53 1.80
C TYR A 185 14.38 4.46 1.53
N TYR A 186 14.39 5.12 0.37
CA TYR A 186 15.45 6.07 -0.01
C TYR A 186 15.19 7.50 0.47
N ASP A 187 14.01 7.81 0.96
CA ASP A 187 13.72 9.12 1.54
C ASP A 187 14.07 9.14 3.04
N HIS A 188 14.91 10.09 3.45
CA HIS A 188 15.39 10.21 4.84
C HIS A 188 14.33 10.76 5.81
N GLY A 189 13.11 11.01 5.36
CA GLY A 189 12.06 11.65 6.16
C GLY A 189 10.75 10.86 6.26
N ILE A 190 10.72 9.61 5.78
CA ILE A 190 9.54 8.74 5.84
C ILE A 190 9.98 7.27 5.86
N ASP A 191 9.23 6.42 6.52
CA ASP A 191 9.48 4.98 6.56
C ASP A 191 8.48 4.18 5.72
N PRO A 192 8.94 3.07 5.11
CA PRO A 192 8.08 2.17 4.35
C PRO A 192 7.00 1.49 5.22
N GLN A 193 5.92 1.12 4.56
CA GLN A 193 4.83 0.34 5.15
C GLN A 193 4.26 -0.62 4.10
N LEU A 194 3.82 -1.81 4.54
CA LEU A 194 3.29 -2.86 3.67
C LEU A 194 2.02 -3.47 4.27
N PRO A 195 1.11 -4.06 3.46
CA PRO A 195 0.00 -4.84 4.01
C PRO A 195 0.53 -5.98 4.88
N TYR A 196 -0.08 -6.15 6.04
CA TYR A 196 0.17 -7.26 6.92
C TYR A 196 -0.95 -8.29 6.79
N VAL A 197 -0.64 -9.45 6.21
CA VAL A 197 -1.60 -10.46 5.79
C VAL A 197 -1.51 -11.68 6.70
N VAL A 198 -2.65 -12.28 6.99
CA VAL A 198 -2.76 -13.52 7.78
C VAL A 198 -3.73 -14.49 7.11
N ARG A 199 -3.60 -15.77 7.45
CA ARG A 199 -4.59 -16.80 7.13
C ARG A 199 -5.30 -17.27 8.39
N LYS A 200 -6.61 -17.26 8.36
CA LYS A 200 -7.49 -17.80 9.39
C LYS A 200 -8.33 -18.93 8.81
N GLY A 201 -7.90 -20.17 9.07
CA GLY A 201 -8.55 -21.33 8.46
C GLY A 201 -8.44 -21.28 6.93
N ASN A 202 -9.57 -21.19 6.24
CA ASN A 202 -9.66 -21.11 4.77
C ASN A 202 -9.64 -19.68 4.23
N GLU A 203 -9.64 -18.67 5.10
CA GLU A 203 -9.73 -17.26 4.72
C GLU A 203 -8.37 -16.57 4.81
N ILE A 204 -8.14 -15.66 3.87
CA ILE A 204 -6.98 -14.77 3.87
C ILE A 204 -7.50 -13.37 4.13
N GLU A 205 -6.92 -12.68 5.11
CA GLU A 205 -7.31 -11.31 5.45
C GLU A 205 -6.12 -10.37 5.58
N ILE A 206 -6.37 -9.10 5.37
CA ILE A 206 -5.44 -8.02 5.71
C ILE A 206 -5.68 -7.68 7.18
N LYS A 207 -4.80 -8.15 8.06
CA LYS A 207 -4.85 -7.89 9.51
C LYS A 207 -4.56 -6.43 9.83
N GLY A 208 -3.74 -5.77 9.00
CA GLY A 208 -3.34 -4.39 9.18
C GLY A 208 -2.23 -3.96 8.24
N VAL A 209 -1.38 -3.08 8.72
CA VAL A 209 -0.23 -2.53 7.99
C VAL A 209 1.04 -2.76 8.79
N ALA A 210 2.00 -3.46 8.20
CA ALA A 210 3.34 -3.67 8.72
C ALA A 210 4.16 -2.38 8.57
N LEU A 211 4.83 -1.97 9.63
CA LEU A 211 5.69 -0.79 9.70
C LEU A 211 7.15 -1.19 9.65
N PHE A 212 7.93 -0.41 8.93
CA PHE A 212 9.34 -0.66 8.71
C PHE A 212 10.20 0.48 9.27
N GLN A 213 11.32 0.12 9.84
CA GLN A 213 12.41 1.04 10.11
C GLN A 213 13.46 0.85 9.01
N GLY A 214 13.48 1.77 8.03
CA GLY A 214 14.20 1.53 6.79
C GLY A 214 13.63 0.32 6.04
N ASP A 215 14.41 -0.74 5.88
CA ASP A 215 13.97 -1.98 5.21
C ASP A 215 13.55 -3.12 6.17
N ARG A 216 13.56 -2.88 7.50
CA ARG A 216 13.31 -3.89 8.52
C ARG A 216 11.93 -3.73 9.14
N TYR A 217 11.15 -4.79 9.11
CA TYR A 217 9.86 -4.85 9.81
C TYR A 217 10.05 -4.78 11.32
N VAL A 218 9.32 -3.89 11.98
CA VAL A 218 9.41 -3.65 13.42
C VAL A 218 8.10 -3.84 14.18
N GLY A 219 6.97 -3.88 13.49
CA GLY A 219 5.65 -4.07 14.08
C GLY A 219 4.55 -3.73 13.11
N TRP A 220 3.33 -3.78 13.56
CA TRP A 220 2.16 -3.50 12.71
C TRP A 220 1.12 -2.64 13.44
N ILE A 221 0.26 -2.03 12.64
CA ILE A 221 -0.89 -1.23 13.07
C ILE A 221 -2.16 -1.78 12.45
N THR A 222 -3.28 -1.55 13.13
CA THR A 222 -4.62 -1.92 12.65
C THR A 222 -5.05 -1.07 11.45
N PRO A 223 -6.04 -1.49 10.65
CA PRO A 223 -6.59 -0.65 9.58
C PRO A 223 -7.12 0.70 10.09
N LYS A 224 -7.71 0.75 11.30
CA LYS A 224 -8.14 2.02 11.93
C LYS A 224 -6.96 2.95 12.21
N GLU A 225 -5.86 2.43 12.76
CA GLU A 225 -4.65 3.22 12.99
C GLU A 225 -4.01 3.67 11.67
N ALA A 226 -4.03 2.82 10.63
CA ALA A 226 -3.55 3.19 9.30
C ALA A 226 -4.39 4.33 8.67
N PHE A 227 -5.71 4.32 8.88
CA PHE A 227 -6.59 5.41 8.50
C PHE A 227 -6.20 6.73 9.20
N LEU A 228 -5.88 6.71 10.49
CA LEU A 228 -5.42 7.90 11.23
C LEU A 228 -4.10 8.46 10.68
N ILE A 229 -3.14 7.59 10.35
CA ILE A 229 -1.89 8.03 9.70
C ILE A 229 -2.20 8.68 8.35
N LYS A 230 -3.15 8.14 7.62
CA LYS A 230 -3.58 8.70 6.34
C LYS A 230 -4.23 10.07 6.50
N LEU A 231 -5.00 10.30 7.58
CA LEU A 231 -5.53 11.63 7.92
C LEU A 231 -4.41 12.67 8.12
N ILE A 232 -3.27 12.25 8.69
CA ILE A 232 -2.11 13.13 8.85
C ILE A 232 -1.51 13.51 7.50
N HIS A 233 -1.42 12.55 6.56
CA HIS A 233 -0.77 12.76 5.25
C HIS A 233 -1.53 13.66 4.28
N GLY A 234 -2.82 13.86 4.47
CA GLY A 234 -3.49 14.86 3.68
C GLY A 234 -4.76 14.46 2.93
N ASN A 235 -4.86 14.86 1.68
CA ASN A 235 -6.12 14.95 0.96
C ASN A 235 -6.60 13.59 0.44
N PHE A 236 -7.70 13.07 0.98
CA PHE A 236 -8.39 11.90 0.43
C PHE A 236 -9.92 12.09 0.48
N ARG A 237 -10.65 11.27 -0.27
CA ARG A 237 -12.09 11.45 -0.47
C ARG A 237 -12.94 10.25 -0.07
N ILE A 238 -12.32 9.17 0.39
CA ILE A 238 -13.01 7.92 0.72
C ILE A 238 -12.38 7.35 1.98
N GLY A 239 -13.21 6.86 2.89
CA GLY A 239 -12.77 6.15 4.09
C GLY A 239 -13.86 6.19 5.14
N SER A 240 -14.13 5.05 5.76
CA SER A 240 -15.09 4.95 6.86
C SER A 240 -14.37 4.84 8.18
N TYR A 241 -14.90 5.52 9.18
CA TYR A 241 -14.44 5.47 10.56
C TYR A 241 -15.61 5.15 11.47
N ASP A 242 -15.47 4.11 12.28
CA ASP A 242 -16.45 3.74 13.28
C ASP A 242 -15.96 4.12 14.67
N THR A 243 -16.84 4.71 15.46
CA THR A 243 -16.57 5.14 16.83
C THR A 243 -17.74 4.81 17.75
N ALA A 244 -17.49 4.82 19.05
CA ALA A 244 -18.48 4.67 20.08
C ALA A 244 -18.44 5.87 21.04
N VAL A 245 -19.56 6.54 21.18
CA VAL A 245 -19.71 7.71 22.04
C VAL A 245 -20.71 7.42 23.16
N PRO A 246 -20.43 7.80 24.42
CA PRO A 246 -21.37 7.59 25.50
C PRO A 246 -22.70 8.33 25.24
N ALA A 247 -23.82 7.62 25.26
CA ALA A 247 -25.14 8.19 24.98
C ALA A 247 -25.52 9.35 25.90
N LYS A 248 -24.89 9.44 27.08
CA LYS A 248 -25.11 10.54 28.06
C LYS A 248 -24.80 11.92 27.50
N VAL A 249 -23.88 12.02 26.51
CA VAL A 249 -23.50 13.33 25.91
C VAL A 249 -24.66 13.94 25.12
N PHE A 250 -25.59 13.12 24.63
CA PHE A 250 -26.76 13.57 23.89
C PHE A 250 -27.93 14.00 24.79
N GLY A 251 -27.87 13.72 26.10
CA GLY A 251 -28.81 14.21 27.12
C GLY A 251 -30.28 14.04 26.73
N LYS A 252 -31.00 15.15 26.57
CA LYS A 252 -32.42 15.21 26.21
C LYS A 252 -32.75 14.76 24.79
N TYR A 253 -31.73 14.56 23.93
CA TYR A 253 -31.91 14.12 22.53
C TYR A 253 -31.99 12.59 22.37
N THR A 254 -31.72 11.82 23.43
CA THR A 254 -32.02 10.38 23.46
C THR A 254 -33.51 10.17 23.59
N LEU A 255 -34.07 9.19 22.88
CA LEU A 255 -35.51 8.93 22.87
C LEU A 255 -36.00 8.30 24.21
N HIS A 256 -35.15 7.50 24.88
CA HIS A 256 -35.47 6.84 26.13
C HIS A 256 -34.39 7.05 27.19
N GLU A 257 -34.77 7.33 28.44
CA GLU A 257 -33.83 7.53 29.58
C GLU A 257 -32.90 6.32 29.82
N LYS A 258 -33.44 5.10 29.69
CA LYS A 258 -32.66 3.87 29.83
C LYS A 258 -31.51 3.73 28.84
N ASP A 259 -31.54 4.45 27.73
CA ASP A 259 -30.51 4.39 26.69
C ASP A 259 -29.32 5.28 27.01
N ARG A 260 -29.45 6.24 27.96
CA ARG A 260 -28.35 7.13 28.38
C ARG A 260 -27.15 6.44 29.02
N LYS A 261 -27.32 5.17 29.48
CA LYS A 261 -26.22 4.36 30.05
C LYS A 261 -25.45 3.55 29.02
N LYS A 262 -25.86 3.58 27.76
CA LYS A 262 -25.28 2.82 26.66
C LYS A 262 -24.27 3.64 25.89
N GLU A 263 -23.55 3.00 25.01
CA GLU A 263 -22.75 3.64 23.96
C GLU A 263 -23.57 3.72 22.68
N VAL A 264 -23.39 4.81 21.96
CA VAL A 264 -23.89 4.99 20.59
C VAL A 264 -22.74 4.72 19.64
N HIS A 265 -22.86 3.69 18.83
CA HIS A 265 -21.92 3.44 17.76
C HIS A 265 -22.31 4.29 16.55
N LEU A 266 -21.33 4.95 16.00
CA LEU A 266 -21.43 5.88 14.89
C LEU A 266 -20.48 5.40 13.79
N VAL A 267 -20.97 5.27 12.57
CA VAL A 267 -20.13 5.03 11.40
C VAL A 267 -20.17 6.27 10.53
N PHE A 268 -19.02 6.88 10.37
CA PHE A 268 -18.81 8.02 9.48
C PHE A 268 -18.12 7.59 8.19
N ASP A 269 -18.50 8.23 7.09
CA ASP A 269 -17.81 8.12 5.81
C ASP A 269 -17.19 9.48 5.45
N THR A 270 -15.93 9.47 5.05
CA THR A 270 -15.21 10.67 4.68
C THR A 270 -15.58 11.08 3.26
N ILE A 271 -16.07 12.30 3.10
CA ILE A 271 -16.33 12.91 1.79
C ILE A 271 -15.10 13.64 1.29
N SER A 272 -14.42 14.36 2.19
CA SER A 272 -13.16 15.02 1.91
C SER A 272 -12.34 15.18 3.20
N SER A 273 -11.02 15.15 3.07
CA SER A 273 -10.12 15.56 4.14
C SER A 273 -9.02 16.46 3.60
N LYS A 274 -8.56 17.38 4.44
CA LYS A 274 -7.41 18.22 4.15
C LYS A 274 -6.57 18.36 5.41
N SER A 275 -5.29 18.00 5.32
CA SER A 275 -4.34 18.17 6.42
C SER A 275 -3.29 19.21 6.10
N THR A 276 -2.82 19.88 7.14
CA THR A 276 -1.70 20.82 7.10
C THR A 276 -0.81 20.57 8.31
N ILE A 277 0.46 20.25 8.04
CA ILE A 277 1.47 20.03 9.08
C ILE A 277 2.41 21.24 9.12
N LYS A 278 2.61 21.82 10.30
CA LYS A 278 3.54 22.94 10.52
C LYS A 278 4.56 22.55 11.58
N LEU A 279 5.84 22.72 11.27
CA LEU A 279 6.91 22.66 12.26
C LEU A 279 6.92 24.01 12.99
N THR A 280 6.56 24.05 14.26
CA THR A 280 6.49 25.27 15.08
C THR A 280 7.70 25.48 15.96
N ASN A 281 8.41 24.38 16.28
CA ASN A 281 9.73 24.42 16.92
C ASN A 281 10.62 23.32 16.32
N ALA A 282 11.87 23.63 16.06
CA ALA A 282 12.81 22.70 15.47
C ALA A 282 13.62 21.90 16.51
N SER A 283 13.80 22.41 17.72
CA SER A 283 14.58 21.73 18.77
C SER A 283 14.06 22.09 20.17
N PRO A 284 13.39 21.17 20.89
CA PRO A 284 12.86 19.89 20.38
C PRO A 284 11.81 20.09 19.28
N ALA A 285 11.72 19.16 18.36
CA ALA A 285 10.78 19.26 17.25
C ALA A 285 9.33 19.27 17.78
N HIS A 286 8.55 20.26 17.34
CA HIS A 286 7.12 20.36 17.66
C HIS A 286 6.32 20.57 16.39
N PHE A 287 5.29 19.75 16.20
CA PHE A 287 4.43 19.80 15.04
C PHE A 287 2.99 20.14 15.41
N ASP A 288 2.45 21.16 14.77
CA ASP A 288 1.01 21.45 14.76
C ASP A 288 0.39 20.83 13.50
N VAL A 289 -0.59 19.97 13.69
CA VAL A 289 -1.30 19.27 12.62
C VAL A 289 -2.76 19.67 12.65
N SER A 290 -3.21 20.40 11.62
CA SER A 290 -4.61 20.81 11.47
C SER A 290 -5.27 19.97 10.40
N ILE A 291 -6.37 19.28 10.74
CA ILE A 291 -7.11 18.39 9.87
C ILE A 291 -8.54 18.92 9.74
N LYS A 292 -8.97 19.21 8.50
CA LYS A 292 -10.36 19.50 8.17
C LYS A 292 -10.98 18.26 7.55
N LEU A 293 -12.16 17.88 8.03
CA LEU A 293 -12.80 16.63 7.68
C LEU A 293 -14.29 16.84 7.40
N ASP A 294 -14.70 16.68 6.15
CA ASP A 294 -16.11 16.64 5.78
C ASP A 294 -16.59 15.19 5.80
N THR A 295 -17.61 14.90 6.60
CA THR A 295 -18.13 13.55 6.80
C THR A 295 -19.63 13.47 6.61
N ARG A 296 -20.13 12.26 6.42
CA ARG A 296 -21.55 11.92 6.53
C ARG A 296 -21.72 10.75 7.48
N ILE A 297 -22.85 10.71 8.17
CA ILE A 297 -23.23 9.57 9.01
C ILE A 297 -23.79 8.49 8.10
N LEU A 298 -23.21 7.28 8.18
CA LEU A 298 -23.72 6.09 7.49
C LEU A 298 -24.64 5.26 8.40
N GLU A 299 -24.28 5.14 9.68
CA GLU A 299 -24.99 4.29 10.62
C GLU A 299 -24.98 4.85 12.03
N LEU A 300 -26.09 4.66 12.74
CA LEU A 300 -26.30 4.97 14.14
C LEU A 300 -26.96 3.77 14.80
N THR A 301 -26.41 3.26 15.90
CA THR A 301 -27.02 2.15 16.64
C THR A 301 -28.13 2.56 17.59
N MET A 302 -28.36 3.86 17.74
CA MET A 302 -29.41 4.40 18.59
C MET A 302 -30.15 5.50 17.84
N PRO A 303 -31.50 5.54 17.90
CA PRO A 303 -32.26 6.61 17.29
C PRO A 303 -32.01 7.92 18.04
N LEU A 304 -31.42 8.89 17.35
CA LEU A 304 -31.19 10.25 17.81
C LEU A 304 -31.93 11.24 16.90
N LYS A 305 -32.28 12.41 17.45
CA LYS A 305 -32.91 13.47 16.67
C LYS A 305 -31.91 14.21 15.82
N VAL A 306 -31.38 13.54 14.77
CA VAL A 306 -30.35 14.09 13.87
C VAL A 306 -30.82 15.28 13.00
N ASP A 307 -32.13 15.57 13.00
CA ASP A 307 -32.71 16.77 12.40
C ASP A 307 -32.33 18.05 13.16
N LYS A 308 -31.92 17.93 14.44
CA LYS A 308 -31.49 19.03 15.28
C LYS A 308 -30.02 19.36 15.06
N SER A 309 -29.71 20.64 14.78
CA SER A 309 -28.34 21.13 14.63
C SER A 309 -27.48 20.88 15.88
N ASP A 310 -28.05 20.99 17.06
CA ASP A 310 -27.35 20.75 18.33
C ASP A 310 -26.84 19.30 18.43
N VAL A 311 -27.60 18.31 17.92
CA VAL A 311 -27.20 16.89 17.93
C VAL A 311 -26.02 16.67 17.00
N LEU A 312 -26.02 17.28 15.82
CA LEU A 312 -24.90 17.20 14.89
C LEU A 312 -23.64 17.86 15.47
N GLN A 313 -23.77 19.03 16.09
CA GLN A 313 -22.64 19.71 16.76
C GLN A 313 -22.07 18.90 17.94
N ILE A 314 -22.91 18.12 18.66
CA ILE A 314 -22.42 17.22 19.69
C ILE A 314 -21.62 16.08 19.03
N MET A 315 -22.13 15.49 17.95
CA MET A 315 -21.45 14.43 17.22
C MET A 315 -20.12 14.90 16.63
N GLU A 316 -20.08 16.08 16.01
CA GLU A 316 -18.88 16.70 15.49
C GLU A 316 -17.81 16.85 16.57
N ARG A 317 -18.15 17.46 17.71
CA ARG A 317 -17.23 17.65 18.85
C ARG A 317 -16.70 16.33 19.44
N GLU A 318 -17.57 15.32 19.59
CA GLU A 318 -17.13 14.04 20.12
C GLU A 318 -16.23 13.31 19.11
N LEU A 319 -16.51 13.40 17.80
CA LEU A 319 -15.66 12.87 16.74
C LEU A 319 -14.29 13.57 16.72
N GLU A 320 -14.27 14.90 16.78
CA GLU A 320 -13.03 15.70 16.81
C GLU A 320 -12.15 15.29 17.98
N LYS A 321 -12.72 15.26 19.19
CA LYS A 321 -12.01 14.89 20.42
C LYS A 321 -11.43 13.47 20.32
N GLU A 322 -12.23 12.50 19.87
CA GLU A 322 -11.76 11.13 19.73
C GLU A 322 -10.65 11.02 18.69
N LEU A 323 -10.80 11.65 17.53
CA LEU A 323 -9.78 11.65 16.49
C LEU A 323 -8.47 12.25 16.98
N GLU A 324 -8.50 13.38 17.70
CA GLU A 324 -7.32 14.01 18.29
C GLU A 324 -6.60 13.08 19.28
N GLU A 325 -7.35 12.44 20.18
CA GLU A 325 -6.82 11.46 21.13
C GLU A 325 -6.21 10.25 20.42
N LYS A 326 -6.88 9.70 19.40
CA LYS A 326 -6.40 8.55 18.64
C LYS A 326 -5.22 8.86 17.75
N LEU A 327 -5.15 10.06 17.17
CA LEU A 327 -3.99 10.55 16.42
C LEU A 327 -2.75 10.63 17.31
N LEU A 328 -2.88 11.17 18.54
CA LEU A 328 -1.78 11.18 19.51
C LEU A 328 -1.34 9.75 19.88
N GLN A 329 -2.30 8.83 20.09
CA GLN A 329 -1.98 7.42 20.40
C GLN A 329 -1.22 6.73 19.27
N VAL A 330 -1.64 6.89 18.02
CA VAL A 330 -0.97 6.25 16.88
C VAL A 330 0.42 6.84 16.64
N VAL A 331 0.58 8.15 16.79
CA VAL A 331 1.90 8.79 16.70
C VAL A 331 2.82 8.31 17.81
N LYS A 332 2.31 8.19 19.05
CA LYS A 332 3.08 7.62 20.16
C LYS A 332 3.51 6.17 19.87
N LYS A 333 2.63 5.35 19.32
CA LYS A 333 2.96 3.98 18.90
C LYS A 333 4.06 3.95 17.83
N MET A 334 4.03 4.88 16.85
CA MET A 334 5.11 5.04 15.88
C MET A 334 6.44 5.44 16.54
N GLN A 335 6.41 6.40 17.48
CA GLN A 335 7.59 6.82 18.24
C GLN A 335 8.20 5.66 19.04
N ASP A 336 7.37 4.83 19.70
CA ASP A 336 7.82 3.67 20.46
C ASP A 336 8.49 2.61 19.58
N MET A 337 8.01 2.44 18.33
CA MET A 337 8.63 1.61 17.31
C MET A 337 9.78 2.30 16.56
N ASN A 338 10.03 3.58 16.83
CA ASN A 338 11.03 4.41 16.16
C ASN A 338 10.88 4.45 14.64
N VAL A 339 9.66 4.67 14.17
CA VAL A 339 9.30 4.80 12.75
C VAL A 339 8.56 6.10 12.49
N ASP A 340 8.66 6.59 11.26
CA ASP A 340 7.92 7.75 10.76
C ASP A 340 7.24 7.42 9.43
N THR A 341 6.12 6.72 9.48
CA THR A 341 5.30 6.46 8.28
C THR A 341 4.37 7.62 7.93
N ALA A 342 4.26 8.63 8.81
CA ALA A 342 3.49 9.84 8.56
C ALA A 342 4.31 10.93 7.84
N GLY A 343 5.63 10.77 7.67
CA GLY A 343 6.47 11.69 6.92
C GLY A 343 6.73 13.04 7.59
N PHE A 344 6.72 13.10 8.92
CA PHE A 344 7.08 14.32 9.66
C PHE A 344 8.52 14.75 9.35
N GLY A 345 9.43 13.80 9.06
CA GLY A 345 10.80 14.07 8.66
C GLY A 345 10.90 14.83 7.34
N ILE A 346 10.00 14.58 6.40
CA ILE A 346 9.92 15.35 5.15
C ILE A 346 9.63 16.84 5.46
N ILE A 347 8.65 17.09 6.36
CA ILE A 347 8.27 18.45 6.77
C ILE A 347 9.40 19.09 7.54
N TYR A 348 10.06 18.36 8.46
CA TYR A 348 11.19 18.87 9.22
C TYR A 348 12.33 19.28 8.28
N ARG A 349 12.72 18.41 7.34
CA ARG A 349 13.78 18.67 6.36
C ARG A 349 13.46 19.87 5.46
N ALA A 350 12.21 20.00 5.01
CA ALA A 350 11.77 21.12 4.17
C ALA A 350 11.88 22.49 4.87
N ASN A 351 11.83 22.52 6.21
CA ASN A 351 11.96 23.75 7.01
C ASN A 351 13.42 24.06 7.42
N ARG A 352 14.40 23.20 7.09
CA ARG A 352 15.84 23.39 7.37
C ARG A 352 16.63 23.88 6.16
N ARG A 353 16.07 24.74 5.33
CA ARG A 353 16.77 25.25 4.13
C ARG A 353 18.11 25.94 4.52
N GLY A 354 19.20 25.53 3.87
CA GLY A 354 20.55 26.08 4.08
C GLY A 354 21.34 25.47 5.25
N MET A 355 20.81 24.43 5.91
CA MET A 355 21.55 23.64 6.92
C MET A 355 22.11 22.38 6.28
N GLU A 356 23.03 21.70 6.99
CA GLU A 356 23.53 20.37 6.58
C GLU A 356 22.38 19.39 6.38
N GLU A 357 22.57 18.44 5.46
CA GLU A 357 21.59 17.42 5.17
C GLU A 357 21.36 16.54 6.41
N MET A 358 20.10 16.39 6.81
CA MET A 358 19.70 15.57 7.95
C MET A 358 19.92 14.09 7.64
N THR A 359 20.69 13.43 8.48
CA THR A 359 20.85 11.97 8.41
C THR A 359 19.65 11.22 8.95
N VAL A 360 19.51 9.95 8.56
CA VAL A 360 18.46 9.07 9.07
C VAL A 360 18.57 8.91 10.59
N GLU A 361 19.80 8.76 11.12
CA GLU A 361 20.05 8.61 12.55
C GLU A 361 19.68 9.84 13.37
N GLU A 362 19.93 11.04 12.83
CA GLU A 362 19.50 12.29 13.46
C GLU A 362 17.99 12.38 13.53
N TRP A 363 17.30 12.07 12.43
CA TRP A 363 15.84 12.04 12.43
C TRP A 363 15.28 11.02 13.42
N ARG A 364 15.86 9.81 13.49
CA ARG A 364 15.46 8.77 14.45
C ARG A 364 15.53 9.23 15.90
N LYS A 365 16.54 10.00 16.26
CA LYS A 365 16.67 10.59 17.61
C LYS A 365 15.63 11.68 17.84
N MET A 366 15.37 12.49 16.84
CA MET A 366 14.44 13.62 16.95
C MET A 366 12.99 13.18 17.01
N ILE A 367 12.55 12.25 16.16
CA ILE A 367 11.16 11.80 16.15
C ILE A 367 10.73 11.20 17.48
N LYS A 368 11.64 10.52 18.19
CA LYS A 368 11.37 9.98 19.53
C LYS A 368 11.02 11.04 20.57
N GLN A 369 11.58 12.23 20.44
CA GLN A 369 11.41 13.35 21.36
C GLN A 369 10.45 14.41 20.84
N ALA A 370 10.01 14.28 19.60
CA ALA A 370 9.09 15.20 18.98
C ALA A 370 7.75 15.24 19.71
N THR A 371 7.15 16.41 19.77
CA THR A 371 5.83 16.60 20.35
C THR A 371 4.84 17.04 19.26
N PHE A 372 3.57 16.68 19.46
CA PHE A 372 2.54 16.87 18.44
C PHE A 372 1.30 17.48 19.07
N ARG A 373 0.71 18.43 18.37
CA ARG A 373 -0.63 18.95 18.66
C ARG A 373 -1.51 18.71 17.45
N PHE A 374 -2.60 18.00 17.64
CA PHE A 374 -3.62 17.79 16.63
C PHE A 374 -4.79 18.72 16.89
N GLN A 375 -5.34 19.26 15.82
CA GLN A 375 -6.57 20.02 15.80
C GLN A 375 -7.42 19.49 14.65
N VAL A 376 -8.52 18.86 14.98
CA VAL A 376 -9.49 18.33 14.03
C VAL A 376 -10.69 19.27 13.96
N ASP A 377 -11.13 19.57 12.76
CA ASP A 377 -12.33 20.37 12.45
C ASP A 377 -13.22 19.48 11.56
N ALA A 378 -14.19 18.82 12.17
CA ALA A 378 -15.07 17.86 11.51
C ALA A 378 -16.44 18.49 11.24
N THR A 379 -16.88 18.44 10.00
CA THR A 379 -18.22 18.88 9.59
C THR A 379 -19.03 17.68 9.11
N ILE A 380 -20.21 17.49 9.68
CA ILE A 380 -21.17 16.48 9.23
C ILE A 380 -22.07 17.09 8.18
N ILE A 381 -21.81 16.74 6.92
CA ILE A 381 -22.63 17.19 5.79
C ILE A 381 -23.91 16.34 5.73
N ARG A 382 -25.05 17.02 5.78
CA ARG A 382 -26.36 16.37 5.60
C ARG A 382 -26.53 15.96 4.14
N ASN A 383 -26.35 14.70 3.81
CA ASN A 383 -26.93 14.14 2.60
C ASN A 383 -28.22 13.41 3.01
N GLY A 384 -29.35 14.00 2.61
CA GLY A 384 -30.65 13.45 2.93
C GLY A 384 -30.80 12.02 2.44
N VAL A 385 -30.88 11.11 3.36
CA VAL A 385 -31.71 9.91 3.45
C VAL A 385 -31.43 9.33 4.84
N MET A 386 -31.98 9.93 5.89
CA MET A 386 -32.35 9.23 7.09
C MET A 386 -33.80 9.67 7.40
N ASN A 387 -34.74 8.85 6.99
CA ASN A 387 -36.14 8.92 7.44
C ASN A 387 -36.23 8.39 8.86
#